data_cb8815851579d5891442763ed1d9e943
#
_entry.id   cb8815851579d5891442763ed1d9e943
#
_cell.length_a   1.000
_cell.length_b   1.000
_cell.length_c   1.000
_cell.angle_alpha   90.00
_cell.angle_beta   90.00
_cell.angle_gamma   90.00
#
_symmetry.space_group_name_H-M   'P 1'
#
loop_
_entity.id
_entity.type
_entity.pdbx_description
1 polymer ?
#
loop_
_entity_poly.entity_id
_entity_poly.type
_entity_poly.pdbx_seq_one_letter_code
_entity_poly.pdbx_strand_id
1 'polypeptide(L)'
;MLSFTGVTSVRRLVTAVAAVCVLMLAGTAASASERTPVDPSIMQPALNPTFTWECWRIDDTTVCDGERHQAWTAADTGLPCAAGPIYSTGADDRFLRRTGDAAGRALHSHGVANISETLALNPDGTGRTASSAGHFSQRFSYAVPGDQSTRVEVFSGNDVTVVVPGTGLVIHDVGVKSFDIDDNVLFAHGPHDLLEDPDAAFAKVCDALRG
;
A
#
# COMPACT_ATOMS: atom_id res chain seq x y z
N MET A 1 42.70 -18.91 -65.37
CA MET A 1 41.42 -18.40 -65.90
C MET A 1 40.29 -19.06 -65.11
N LEU A 2 39.74 -18.34 -64.13
CA LEU A 2 38.61 -18.78 -63.31
C LEU A 2 37.48 -17.74 -63.50
N SER A 3 36.41 -18.19 -64.06
CA SER A 3 35.25 -17.39 -64.45
C SER A 3 34.30 -17.32 -63.25
N PHE A 4 33.99 -16.10 -62.81
CA PHE A 4 32.96 -15.84 -61.77
C PHE A 4 31.60 -15.64 -62.45
N THR A 5 30.69 -16.57 -62.27
CA THR A 5 29.28 -16.40 -62.54
C THR A 5 28.46 -16.71 -61.29
N GLY A 6 27.94 -15.68 -60.64
CA GLY A 6 27.15 -15.89 -59.44
C GLY A 6 26.60 -14.64 -58.76
N VAL A 7 25.92 -13.74 -59.51
CA VAL A 7 25.39 -12.48 -58.94
C VAL A 7 23.86 -12.32 -59.22
N THR A 8 23.10 -13.36 -59.42
CA THR A 8 21.68 -13.24 -59.71
C THR A 8 20.70 -13.82 -58.64
N SER A 9 21.22 -14.41 -57.55
CA SER A 9 20.35 -15.08 -56.57
C SER A 9 19.99 -14.25 -55.31
N VAL A 10 20.70 -13.13 -55.06
CA VAL A 10 20.53 -12.37 -53.80
C VAL A 10 19.35 -11.39 -53.85
N ARG A 11 18.94 -10.90 -55.03
CA ARG A 11 17.85 -9.93 -55.17
C ARG A 11 16.44 -10.49 -54.95
N ARG A 12 16.22 -11.78 -55.09
CA ARG A 12 14.89 -12.40 -54.86
C ARG A 12 14.62 -12.80 -53.40
N LEU A 13 15.65 -12.93 -52.57
CA LEU A 13 15.48 -13.25 -51.15
C LEU A 13 15.12 -12.02 -50.29
N VAL A 14 15.57 -10.82 -50.69
CA VAL A 14 15.33 -9.59 -49.91
C VAL A 14 13.88 -9.14 -50.01
N THR A 15 13.22 -9.36 -51.15
CA THR A 15 11.81 -8.99 -51.34
C THR A 15 10.82 -9.90 -50.61
N ALA A 16 11.15 -11.14 -50.37
CA ALA A 16 10.26 -12.08 -49.63
C ALA A 16 10.29 -11.82 -48.11
N VAL A 17 11.43 -11.40 -47.57
CA VAL A 17 11.56 -11.09 -46.12
C VAL A 17 10.84 -9.78 -45.75
N ALA A 18 10.84 -8.77 -46.64
CA ALA A 18 10.13 -7.51 -46.39
C ALA A 18 8.60 -7.68 -46.38
N ALA A 19 8.03 -8.59 -47.17
CA ALA A 19 6.60 -8.84 -47.20
C ALA A 19 6.09 -9.59 -45.92
N VAL A 20 6.91 -10.45 -45.32
CA VAL A 20 6.56 -11.16 -44.09
C VAL A 20 6.64 -10.26 -42.85
N CYS A 21 7.58 -9.30 -42.80
CA CYS A 21 7.67 -8.35 -41.70
C CYS A 21 6.50 -7.34 -41.68
N VAL A 22 5.93 -6.97 -42.84
CA VAL A 22 4.75 -6.06 -42.87
C VAL A 22 3.47 -6.77 -42.39
N LEU A 23 3.33 -8.07 -42.61
CA LEU A 23 2.19 -8.86 -42.10
C LEU A 23 2.23 -9.12 -40.59
N MET A 24 3.41 -9.09 -39.95
CA MET A 24 3.54 -9.27 -38.51
C MET A 24 3.24 -7.97 -37.72
N LEU A 25 3.24 -6.80 -38.39
CA LEU A 25 2.90 -5.51 -37.77
C LEU A 25 1.38 -5.20 -37.81
N ALA A 26 0.58 -6.02 -38.51
CA ALA A 26 -0.88 -6.00 -38.41
C ALA A 26 -1.40 -6.80 -37.21
N GLY A 27 -0.54 -7.07 -36.24
CA GLY A 27 -0.85 -7.74 -34.99
C GLY A 27 -1.67 -6.85 -34.08
N THR A 28 -2.91 -7.25 -33.88
CA THR A 28 -3.77 -7.04 -32.72
C THR A 28 -3.56 -5.69 -32.03
N ALA A 29 -4.27 -4.69 -32.46
CA ALA A 29 -4.70 -3.64 -31.56
C ALA A 29 -5.43 -4.37 -30.41
N ALA A 30 -4.74 -4.59 -29.28
CA ALA A 30 -5.39 -5.03 -28.07
C ALA A 30 -6.47 -3.98 -27.82
N SER A 31 -7.74 -4.34 -27.99
CA SER A 31 -8.85 -3.49 -27.61
C SER A 31 -8.60 -3.12 -26.16
N ALA A 32 -8.29 -1.86 -25.89
CA ALA A 32 -8.24 -1.38 -24.52
C ALA A 32 -9.64 -1.66 -23.97
N SER A 33 -9.74 -2.56 -23.00
CA SER A 33 -11.01 -2.85 -22.32
C SER A 33 -11.62 -1.54 -21.87
N GLU A 34 -12.84 -1.25 -22.31
CA GLU A 34 -13.52 0.00 -22.01
C GLU A 34 -13.82 0.08 -20.52
N ARG A 35 -13.39 1.18 -19.88
CA ARG A 35 -13.68 1.45 -18.48
C ARG A 35 -15.07 2.07 -18.38
N THR A 36 -15.99 1.39 -17.73
CA THR A 36 -17.33 1.91 -17.46
C THR A 36 -17.41 2.37 -16.02
N PRO A 37 -17.67 3.66 -15.74
CA PRO A 37 -17.87 4.15 -14.37
C PRO A 37 -18.98 3.37 -13.66
N VAL A 38 -18.79 3.06 -12.39
CA VAL A 38 -19.78 2.41 -11.53
C VAL A 38 -19.89 3.13 -10.19
N ASP A 39 -21.07 3.02 -9.56
CA ASP A 39 -21.30 3.59 -8.23
C ASP A 39 -20.43 2.85 -7.19
N PRO A 40 -19.64 3.55 -6.37
CA PRO A 40 -18.85 2.95 -5.30
C PRO A 40 -19.66 2.11 -4.30
N SER A 41 -20.95 2.39 -4.14
CA SER A 41 -21.86 1.67 -3.21
C SER A 41 -22.08 0.20 -3.54
N ILE A 42 -21.75 -0.25 -4.77
CA ILE A 42 -21.85 -1.68 -5.14
C ILE A 42 -20.84 -2.56 -4.42
N MET A 43 -19.75 -1.98 -3.90
CA MET A 43 -18.67 -2.76 -3.29
C MET A 43 -19.10 -3.39 -1.96
N GLN A 44 -18.75 -4.67 -1.83
CA GLN A 44 -19.01 -5.47 -0.62
C GLN A 44 -17.68 -6.13 -0.16
N PRO A 45 -17.28 -5.88 1.08
CA PRO A 45 -17.86 -4.96 2.06
C PRO A 45 -17.83 -3.50 1.57
N ALA A 46 -18.65 -2.64 2.17
CA ALA A 46 -18.71 -1.22 1.83
C ALA A 46 -17.32 -0.57 1.88
N LEU A 47 -17.10 0.39 1.01
CA LEU A 47 -15.86 1.18 0.99
C LEU A 47 -15.81 2.11 2.21
N ASN A 48 -14.59 2.33 2.72
CA ASN A 48 -14.39 3.25 3.84
C ASN A 48 -14.75 4.69 3.42
N PRO A 49 -15.73 5.34 4.08
CA PRO A 49 -16.23 6.66 3.67
C PRO A 49 -15.22 7.81 3.90
N THR A 50 -14.11 7.56 4.60
CA THR A 50 -13.05 8.56 4.79
C THR A 50 -12.16 8.75 3.57
N PHE A 51 -12.28 7.88 2.55
CA PHE A 51 -11.58 7.99 1.29
C PHE A 51 -12.48 8.62 0.23
N THR A 52 -11.87 9.35 -0.70
CA THR A 52 -12.50 9.73 -1.97
C THR A 52 -12.30 8.58 -2.94
N TRP A 53 -13.41 8.01 -3.45
CA TRP A 53 -13.37 6.82 -4.28
C TRP A 53 -13.78 7.11 -5.72
N GLU A 54 -13.04 6.52 -6.67
CA GLU A 54 -13.42 6.40 -8.07
C GLU A 54 -13.49 4.93 -8.44
N CYS A 55 -14.63 4.48 -9.00
CA CYS A 55 -14.87 3.09 -9.36
C CYS A 55 -15.23 2.93 -10.82
N TRP A 56 -14.75 1.85 -11.43
CA TRP A 56 -15.07 1.48 -12.80
C TRP A 56 -15.12 -0.04 -12.96
N ARG A 57 -15.79 -0.47 -14.02
CA ARG A 57 -15.80 -1.87 -14.45
C ARG A 57 -14.93 -2.03 -15.68
N ILE A 58 -14.17 -3.13 -15.69
CA ILE A 58 -13.40 -3.61 -16.82
C ILE A 58 -13.78 -5.09 -16.96
N ASP A 59 -14.53 -5.45 -18.02
CA ASP A 59 -15.12 -6.77 -18.20
C ASP A 59 -15.94 -7.19 -16.96
N ASP A 60 -15.63 -8.32 -16.34
CA ASP A 60 -16.28 -8.83 -15.13
C ASP A 60 -15.59 -8.41 -13.83
N THR A 61 -14.72 -7.41 -13.88
CA THR A 61 -13.97 -6.93 -12.72
C THR A 61 -14.37 -5.52 -12.36
N THR A 62 -14.74 -5.29 -11.11
CA THR A 62 -14.93 -3.96 -10.54
C THR A 62 -13.64 -3.52 -9.86
N VAL A 63 -13.17 -2.33 -10.18
CA VAL A 63 -11.97 -1.73 -9.57
C VAL A 63 -12.34 -0.38 -8.98
N CYS A 64 -11.93 -0.14 -7.74
CA CYS A 64 -12.09 1.14 -7.07
C CYS A 64 -10.74 1.63 -6.55
N ASP A 65 -10.37 2.84 -6.94
CA ASP A 65 -9.24 3.57 -6.39
C ASP A 65 -9.74 4.58 -5.35
N GLY A 66 -9.11 4.58 -4.20
CA GLY A 66 -9.43 5.49 -3.11
C GLY A 66 -8.21 6.23 -2.64
N GLU A 67 -8.37 7.50 -2.37
CA GLU A 67 -7.36 8.38 -1.81
C GLU A 67 -7.84 9.01 -0.53
N ARG A 68 -6.94 9.18 0.44
CA ARG A 68 -7.19 9.91 1.67
C ARG A 68 -5.96 10.72 2.03
N HIS A 69 -6.20 11.97 2.32
CA HIS A 69 -5.25 12.84 3.00
C HIS A 69 -5.87 13.29 4.32
N GLN A 70 -5.19 13.07 5.43
CA GLN A 70 -5.63 13.49 6.76
C GLN A 70 -4.48 14.15 7.48
N ALA A 71 -4.72 15.34 8.04
CA ALA A 71 -3.79 16.02 8.92
C ALA A 71 -4.46 16.29 10.27
N TRP A 72 -3.66 16.33 11.32
CA TRP A 72 -4.12 16.60 12.67
C TRP A 72 -3.10 17.46 13.43
N THR A 73 -3.59 18.16 14.46
CA THR A 73 -2.76 18.97 15.34
C THR A 73 -3.15 18.69 16.77
N ALA A 74 -2.15 18.42 17.60
CA ALA A 74 -2.30 18.20 19.04
C ALA A 74 -3.38 17.14 19.40
N ALA A 75 -3.50 16.09 18.60
CA ALA A 75 -4.39 14.97 18.90
C ALA A 75 -3.82 14.15 20.06
N ASP A 76 -4.62 13.84 21.07
CA ASP A 76 -4.26 12.88 22.11
C ASP A 76 -4.13 11.49 21.45
N THR A 77 -2.97 10.86 21.60
CA THR A 77 -2.70 9.54 21.01
C THR A 77 -3.37 8.41 21.78
N GLY A 78 -3.79 8.65 23.00
CA GLY A 78 -4.25 7.59 23.93
C GLY A 78 -3.14 6.64 24.41
N LEU A 79 -1.87 6.89 24.04
CA LEU A 79 -0.75 6.05 24.47
C LEU A 79 -0.48 6.24 25.95
N PRO A 80 -0.24 5.14 26.70
CA PRO A 80 -0.02 5.24 28.13
C PRO A 80 1.32 5.91 28.44
N CYS A 81 1.30 6.99 29.24
CA CYS A 81 2.49 7.64 29.75
C CYS A 81 2.25 8.17 31.16
N ALA A 82 3.13 7.81 32.10
CA ALA A 82 3.01 8.26 33.48
C ALA A 82 3.17 9.78 33.68
N ALA A 83 3.74 10.49 32.69
CA ALA A 83 3.92 11.92 32.70
C ALA A 83 2.68 12.72 32.20
N GLY A 84 1.67 12.03 31.68
CA GLY A 84 0.46 12.63 31.09
C GLY A 84 0.23 12.16 29.64
N PRO A 85 -0.78 12.72 28.95
CA PRO A 85 -1.06 12.37 27.57
C PRO A 85 0.13 12.64 26.63
N ILE A 86 0.29 11.77 25.63
CA ILE A 86 1.18 12.03 24.49
C ILE A 86 0.32 12.59 23.36
N TYR A 87 0.68 13.77 22.88
CA TYR A 87 0.02 14.42 21.77
C TYR A 87 0.77 14.19 20.47
N SER A 88 0.03 14.06 19.39
CA SER A 88 0.57 13.91 18.03
C SER A 88 0.12 15.05 17.13
N THR A 89 1.04 15.55 16.32
CA THR A 89 0.76 16.48 15.20
C THR A 89 1.37 15.87 13.96
N GLY A 90 0.58 15.67 12.91
CA GLY A 90 1.08 14.97 11.74
C GLY A 90 0.13 14.91 10.57
N ALA A 91 0.48 14.04 9.61
CA ALA A 91 -0.33 13.75 8.44
C ALA A 91 -0.24 12.27 8.05
N ASP A 92 -1.29 11.78 7.39
CA ASP A 92 -1.44 10.42 6.86
C ASP A 92 -1.99 10.51 5.42
N ASP A 93 -1.18 10.10 4.47
CA ASP A 93 -1.54 10.00 3.06
C ASP A 93 -1.70 8.53 2.69
N ARG A 94 -2.87 8.17 2.18
CA ARG A 94 -3.16 6.79 1.77
C ARG A 94 -3.72 6.72 0.37
N PHE A 95 -3.25 5.73 -0.36
CA PHE A 95 -3.86 5.23 -1.58
C PHE A 95 -4.32 3.79 -1.35
N LEU A 96 -5.52 3.44 -1.83
CA LEU A 96 -6.07 2.09 -1.73
C LEU A 96 -6.76 1.72 -3.03
N ARG A 97 -6.35 0.62 -3.65
CA ARG A 97 -7.07 -0.02 -4.76
C ARG A 97 -7.79 -1.24 -4.25
N ARG A 98 -9.08 -1.31 -4.50
CA ARG A 98 -9.90 -2.51 -4.24
C ARG A 98 -10.37 -3.11 -5.54
N THR A 99 -10.23 -4.44 -5.67
CA THR A 99 -10.71 -5.21 -6.82
C THR A 99 -11.78 -6.17 -6.36
N GLY A 100 -12.89 -6.19 -7.08
CA GLY A 100 -14.03 -7.08 -6.85
C GLY A 100 -14.49 -7.76 -8.13
N ASP A 101 -15.38 -8.71 -8.00
CA ASP A 101 -16.08 -9.33 -9.13
C ASP A 101 -17.13 -8.38 -9.77
N ALA A 102 -17.87 -8.86 -10.78
CA ALA A 102 -18.90 -8.09 -11.46
C ALA A 102 -20.02 -7.62 -10.53
N ALA A 103 -20.27 -8.30 -9.42
CA ALA A 103 -21.25 -7.93 -8.40
C ALA A 103 -20.68 -6.97 -7.34
N GLY A 104 -19.41 -6.58 -7.45
CA GLY A 104 -18.72 -5.72 -6.48
C GLY A 104 -18.22 -6.45 -5.23
N ARG A 105 -18.28 -7.78 -5.19
CA ARG A 105 -17.77 -8.54 -4.03
C ARG A 105 -16.24 -8.54 -4.07
N ALA A 106 -15.61 -7.98 -3.01
CA ALA A 106 -14.18 -7.81 -2.95
C ALA A 106 -13.43 -9.15 -3.04
N LEU A 107 -12.41 -9.18 -3.87
CA LEU A 107 -11.46 -10.28 -4.04
C LEU A 107 -10.15 -9.98 -3.31
N HIS A 108 -9.64 -8.77 -3.53
CA HIS A 108 -8.43 -8.29 -2.88
C HIS A 108 -8.39 -6.76 -2.86
N SER A 109 -7.54 -6.23 -2.00
CA SER A 109 -7.18 -4.81 -1.99
C SER A 109 -5.68 -4.67 -1.83
N HIS A 110 -5.14 -3.57 -2.34
CA HIS A 110 -3.75 -3.19 -2.13
C HIS A 110 -3.70 -1.69 -1.86
N GLY A 111 -3.03 -1.32 -0.78
CA GLY A 111 -2.85 0.08 -0.40
C GLY A 111 -1.41 0.40 -0.05
N VAL A 112 -1.11 1.68 -0.06
CA VAL A 112 0.14 2.27 0.44
C VAL A 112 -0.23 3.39 1.41
N ALA A 113 0.49 3.47 2.53
CA ALA A 113 0.35 4.53 3.50
C ALA A 113 1.69 5.24 3.71
N ASN A 114 1.63 6.56 3.85
CA ASN A 114 2.73 7.41 4.29
C ASN A 114 2.25 8.20 5.49
N ILE A 115 2.85 7.96 6.64
CA ILE A 115 2.50 8.61 7.90
C ILE A 115 3.74 9.37 8.39
N SER A 116 3.55 10.60 8.82
CA SER A 116 4.59 11.37 9.48
C SER A 116 3.99 12.21 10.60
N GLU A 117 4.58 12.11 11.78
CA GLU A 117 4.07 12.81 12.94
C GLU A 117 5.18 13.20 13.91
N THR A 118 4.89 14.20 14.73
CA THR A 118 5.69 14.60 15.86
C THR A 118 4.91 14.32 17.14
N LEU A 119 5.53 13.60 18.06
CA LEU A 119 4.99 13.28 19.38
C LEU A 119 5.58 14.21 20.43
N ALA A 120 4.76 14.68 21.39
CA ALA A 120 5.16 15.54 22.49
C ALA A 120 4.29 15.31 23.72
N LEU A 121 4.80 15.65 24.92
CA LEU A 121 3.99 15.67 26.15
C LEU A 121 3.14 16.95 26.27
N ASN A 122 3.50 18.02 25.58
CA ASN A 122 2.75 19.25 25.55
C ASN A 122 1.95 19.38 24.26
N PRO A 123 0.67 19.78 24.30
CA PRO A 123 -0.18 19.90 23.11
C PRO A 123 0.28 21.00 22.13
N ASP A 124 1.06 21.98 22.60
CA ASP A 124 1.68 23.01 21.76
C ASP A 124 2.98 22.57 21.09
N GLY A 125 3.40 21.32 21.30
CA GLY A 125 4.62 20.76 20.75
C GLY A 125 5.91 21.25 21.39
N THR A 126 5.82 22.00 22.52
CA THR A 126 7.01 22.44 23.25
C THR A 126 7.62 21.33 24.11
N GLY A 127 8.89 21.48 24.45
CA GLY A 127 9.64 20.49 25.22
C GLY A 127 10.34 19.46 24.30
N ARG A 128 10.57 18.27 24.84
CA ARG A 128 11.12 17.16 24.06
C ARG A 128 10.08 16.60 23.11
N THR A 129 10.54 16.27 21.92
CA THR A 129 9.69 15.71 20.87
C THR A 129 10.30 14.40 20.33
N ALA A 130 9.46 13.55 19.78
CA ALA A 130 9.87 12.40 18.98
C ALA A 130 9.31 12.55 17.56
N SER A 131 10.06 12.10 16.56
CA SER A 131 9.54 11.94 15.19
C SER A 131 9.06 10.51 15.02
N SER A 132 7.83 10.34 14.55
CA SER A 132 7.25 9.05 14.17
C SER A 132 7.00 9.06 12.66
N ALA A 133 7.36 7.97 11.99
CA ALA A 133 7.16 7.80 10.56
C ALA A 133 6.78 6.37 10.20
N GLY A 134 5.86 6.23 9.25
CA GLY A 134 5.47 4.96 8.64
C GLY A 134 5.43 5.07 7.12
N HIS A 135 5.92 4.05 6.43
CA HIS A 135 5.77 3.86 5.00
C HIS A 135 5.60 2.38 4.72
N PHE A 136 4.40 1.95 4.47
CA PHE A 136 4.09 0.53 4.30
C PHE A 136 3.07 0.30 3.20
N SER A 137 3.07 -0.92 2.67
CA SER A 137 1.99 -1.44 1.86
C SER A 137 1.12 -2.40 2.68
N GLN A 138 -0.17 -2.38 2.39
CA GLN A 138 -1.18 -3.20 3.03
C GLN A 138 -1.95 -3.96 1.94
N ARG A 139 -2.09 -5.26 2.10
CA ARG A 139 -2.85 -6.11 1.18
C ARG A 139 -3.90 -6.88 1.94
N PHE A 140 -5.10 -6.90 1.39
CA PHE A 140 -6.19 -7.75 1.86
C PHE A 140 -6.52 -8.77 0.78
N SER A 141 -6.80 -10.00 1.18
CA SER A 141 -7.35 -11.04 0.33
C SER A 141 -8.54 -11.71 1.02
N TYR A 142 -9.53 -12.13 0.23
CA TYR A 142 -10.75 -12.78 0.71
C TYR A 142 -10.82 -14.17 0.09
N ALA A 143 -10.86 -15.22 0.91
CA ALA A 143 -10.99 -16.58 0.41
C ALA A 143 -12.38 -16.82 -0.21
N VAL A 144 -13.41 -16.14 0.33
CA VAL A 144 -14.75 -16.06 -0.25
C VAL A 144 -15.01 -14.61 -0.64
N PRO A 145 -15.29 -14.32 -1.93
CA PRO A 145 -15.47 -12.95 -2.41
C PRO A 145 -16.50 -12.16 -1.59
N GLY A 146 -16.08 -11.02 -1.04
CA GLY A 146 -16.92 -10.12 -0.25
C GLY A 146 -17.18 -10.56 1.20
N ASP A 147 -16.76 -11.74 1.61
CA ASP A 147 -16.93 -12.23 2.97
C ASP A 147 -15.77 -11.78 3.86
N GLN A 148 -16.06 -10.83 4.74
CA GLN A 148 -15.08 -10.27 5.69
C GLN A 148 -14.48 -11.32 6.64
N SER A 149 -15.24 -12.36 7.01
CA SER A 149 -14.76 -13.39 7.94
C SER A 149 -13.62 -14.24 7.36
N THR A 150 -13.43 -14.18 6.04
CA THR A 150 -12.36 -14.88 5.32
C THR A 150 -11.17 -13.99 4.95
N ARG A 151 -11.15 -12.75 5.48
CA ARG A 151 -10.11 -11.77 5.18
C ARG A 151 -8.78 -12.16 5.82
N VAL A 152 -7.73 -12.11 5.02
CA VAL A 152 -6.35 -12.11 5.49
C VAL A 152 -5.70 -10.80 5.09
N GLU A 153 -4.96 -10.22 6.01
CA GLU A 153 -4.26 -8.97 5.85
C GLU A 153 -2.75 -9.17 5.92
N VAL A 154 -2.01 -8.50 5.05
CA VAL A 154 -0.55 -8.52 5.02
C VAL A 154 -0.04 -7.09 4.97
N PHE A 155 0.76 -6.71 5.95
CA PHE A 155 1.56 -5.49 5.94
C PHE A 155 2.98 -5.78 5.49
N SER A 156 3.59 -4.84 4.77
CA SER A 156 5.02 -4.91 4.44
C SER A 156 5.63 -3.52 4.32
N GLY A 157 6.80 -3.35 4.90
CA GLY A 157 7.53 -2.09 4.93
C GLY A 157 7.83 -1.60 6.33
N ASN A 158 7.95 -0.29 6.48
CA ASN A 158 8.09 0.38 7.76
C ASN A 158 6.70 0.76 8.29
N ASP A 159 6.14 -0.05 9.20
CA ASP A 159 4.85 0.27 9.79
C ASP A 159 4.96 1.47 10.73
N VAL A 160 5.95 1.42 11.64
CA VAL A 160 6.26 2.55 12.51
C VAL A 160 7.74 2.57 12.90
N THR A 161 8.33 3.76 12.83
CA THR A 161 9.67 4.04 13.37
C THR A 161 9.60 5.31 14.19
N VAL A 162 9.99 5.24 15.46
CA VAL A 162 10.02 6.41 16.35
C VAL A 162 11.46 6.73 16.73
N VAL A 163 11.86 7.99 16.52
CA VAL A 163 13.19 8.52 16.83
C VAL A 163 13.07 9.73 17.75
N VAL A 164 13.85 9.71 18.83
CA VAL A 164 13.93 10.83 19.78
C VAL A 164 15.31 11.49 19.69
N PRO A 165 15.41 12.79 19.44
CA PRO A 165 16.68 13.51 19.40
C PRO A 165 17.50 13.31 20.67
N GLY A 166 18.77 12.89 20.51
CA GLY A 166 19.68 12.60 21.63
C GLY A 166 19.53 11.21 22.26
N THR A 167 18.41 10.51 22.02
CA THR A 167 18.19 9.12 22.47
C THR A 167 18.37 8.13 21.32
N GLY A 168 17.96 8.51 20.11
CA GLY A 168 18.01 7.66 18.92
C GLY A 168 16.70 6.93 18.64
N LEU A 169 16.79 5.76 18.02
CA LEU A 169 15.67 4.90 17.66
C LEU A 169 15.07 4.25 18.91
N VAL A 170 13.77 4.41 19.14
CA VAL A 170 13.05 3.89 20.32
C VAL A 170 11.96 2.88 19.98
N ILE A 171 11.37 2.96 18.78
CA ILE A 171 10.49 1.92 18.20
C ILE A 171 10.96 1.60 16.81
N HIS A 172 11.01 0.33 16.47
CA HIS A 172 11.35 -0.18 15.16
C HIS A 172 10.40 -1.33 14.78
N ASP A 173 9.31 -0.98 14.07
CA ASP A 173 8.33 -1.96 13.56
C ASP A 173 8.41 -1.98 12.04
N VAL A 174 9.28 -2.86 11.52
CA VAL A 174 9.63 -2.93 10.09
C VAL A 174 9.70 -4.38 9.65
N GLY A 175 9.13 -4.67 8.49
CA GLY A 175 9.20 -6.03 7.94
C GLY A 175 7.91 -6.44 7.27
N VAL A 176 7.53 -7.69 7.44
CA VAL A 176 6.28 -8.26 6.93
C VAL A 176 5.54 -8.92 8.08
N LYS A 177 4.27 -8.60 8.21
CA LYS A 177 3.36 -9.24 9.19
C LYS A 177 2.01 -9.52 8.55
N SER A 178 1.38 -10.61 8.96
CA SER A 178 0.07 -11.03 8.45
C SER A 178 -0.86 -11.39 9.59
N PHE A 179 -2.13 -11.05 9.42
CA PHE A 179 -3.19 -11.23 10.39
C PHE A 179 -4.41 -11.86 9.77
N ASP A 180 -5.16 -12.61 10.56
CA ASP A 180 -6.54 -12.97 10.23
C ASP A 180 -7.52 -11.84 10.64
N ILE A 181 -8.83 -12.11 10.49
CA ILE A 181 -9.87 -11.13 10.81
C ILE A 181 -9.98 -10.80 12.31
N ASP A 182 -9.52 -11.70 13.16
CA ASP A 182 -9.54 -11.56 14.62
C ASP A 182 -8.21 -10.99 15.16
N ASP A 183 -7.39 -10.40 14.27
CA ASP A 183 -6.06 -9.83 14.54
C ASP A 183 -5.03 -10.84 15.08
N ASN A 184 -5.27 -12.16 14.90
CA ASN A 184 -4.28 -13.14 15.21
C ASN A 184 -3.12 -13.08 14.21
N VAL A 185 -1.89 -13.07 14.73
CA VAL A 185 -0.69 -13.08 13.89
C VAL A 185 -0.55 -14.45 13.22
N LEU A 186 -0.62 -14.48 11.90
CA LEU A 186 -0.40 -15.70 11.10
C LEU A 186 1.08 -15.92 10.82
N PHE A 187 1.80 -14.85 10.53
CA PHE A 187 3.27 -14.83 10.49
C PHE A 187 3.80 -13.41 10.68
N ALA A 188 5.06 -13.30 11.09
CA ALA A 188 5.81 -12.05 11.13
C ALA A 188 7.28 -12.33 10.82
N HIS A 189 7.94 -11.38 10.12
CA HIS A 189 9.36 -11.43 9.80
C HIS A 189 9.94 -10.01 9.75
N GLY A 190 10.98 -9.78 10.51
CA GLY A 190 11.61 -8.47 10.77
C GLY A 190 11.48 -8.07 12.23
N PRO A 191 12.03 -6.92 12.62
CA PRO A 191 11.82 -6.36 13.95
C PRO A 191 10.38 -5.83 14.08
N HIS A 192 9.68 -6.25 15.12
CA HIS A 192 8.29 -5.89 15.37
C HIS A 192 8.08 -5.54 16.84
N ASP A 193 8.69 -4.43 17.29
CA ASP A 193 8.61 -3.97 18.70
C ASP A 193 7.16 -3.90 19.19
N LEU A 194 6.20 -3.50 18.34
CA LEU A 194 4.79 -3.40 18.71
C LEU A 194 4.04 -4.74 18.74
N LEU A 195 4.54 -5.79 18.09
CA LEU A 195 3.99 -7.15 18.23
C LEU A 195 4.61 -7.90 19.42
N GLU A 196 5.89 -7.65 19.70
CA GLU A 196 6.63 -8.35 20.74
C GLU A 196 6.23 -7.87 22.13
N ASP A 197 6.23 -6.56 22.36
CA ASP A 197 5.84 -5.95 23.64
C ASP A 197 5.42 -4.48 23.41
N PRO A 198 4.14 -4.22 23.08
CA PRO A 198 3.65 -2.87 22.82
C PRO A 198 3.76 -1.95 24.03
N ASP A 199 3.55 -2.49 25.25
CA ASP A 199 3.62 -1.70 26.48
C ASP A 199 5.06 -1.22 26.74
N ALA A 200 6.05 -2.11 26.58
CA ALA A 200 7.45 -1.73 26.70
C ALA A 200 7.90 -0.77 25.61
N ALA A 201 7.40 -0.93 24.36
CA ALA A 201 7.69 -0.01 23.27
C ALA A 201 7.17 1.41 23.56
N PHE A 202 5.92 1.54 24.00
CA PHE A 202 5.34 2.83 24.37
C PHE A 202 5.97 3.44 25.62
N ALA A 203 6.35 2.63 26.62
CA ALA A 203 7.09 3.10 27.79
C ALA A 203 8.42 3.76 27.40
N LYS A 204 9.17 3.19 26.45
CA LYS A 204 10.41 3.79 25.92
C LYS A 204 10.18 5.19 25.31
N VAL A 205 9.07 5.36 24.55
CA VAL A 205 8.70 6.68 24.00
C VAL A 205 8.40 7.66 25.13
N CYS A 206 7.56 7.26 26.08
CA CYS A 206 7.22 8.07 27.25
C CYS A 206 8.46 8.53 28.02
N ASP A 207 9.37 7.60 28.35
CA ASP A 207 10.60 7.91 29.09
C ASP A 207 11.53 8.83 28.31
N ALA A 208 11.65 8.61 26.99
CA ALA A 208 12.49 9.44 26.13
C ALA A 208 11.93 10.88 25.98
N LEU A 209 10.62 11.06 26.02
CA LEU A 209 9.99 12.38 26.02
C LEU A 209 10.11 13.13 27.36
N ARG A 210 10.27 12.41 28.45
CA ARG A 210 10.46 13.01 29.80
C ARG A 210 11.87 13.54 30.01
N GLY A 211 12.88 12.93 29.41
CA GLY A 211 14.29 13.30 29.54
C GLY A 211 14.98 12.56 30.61
#